data_32d3a5906ce4f0ade84b048d1aba2fc7
#
_entry.id   32d3a5906ce4f0ade84b048d1aba2fc7
#
_cell.length_a   1.000
_cell.length_b   1.000
_cell.length_c   1.000
_cell.angle_alpha   90.00
_cell.angle_beta   90.00
_cell.angle_gamma   90.00
#
_symmetry.space_group_name_H-M   'P 1'
#
loop_
_entity.id
_entity.type
_entity.pdbx_description
1 polymer ?
#
loop_
_entity_poly.entity_id
_entity_poly.type
_entity_poly.pdbx_seq_one_letter_code
_entity_poly.pdbx_strand_id
1 'polypeptide(L)'
;MKKIVLMVMMAMAVLTTNAQSEYPTSKVEKHDVAILVIDMQNDFVDPKGKLCVAGAKATVPAINKLIAYGRSKNWKVVWITRDHRTSGVDVDAPRIPLFVDGKTGYCVPGTWGGALVDGLKPEKEDIMSPKYRNSAFFNTNLDLMLRRMGVKTVVLAGTQYPNCVRGTANDA
;
A
#
# COMPACT_ATOMS: atom_id res chain seq x y z
N MET A 1 49.65 58.87 -20.15
CA MET A 1 49.61 57.51 -19.63
C MET A 1 48.18 56.95 -19.82
N LYS A 2 47.94 56.17 -20.83
CA LYS A 2 46.61 55.60 -21.13
C LYS A 2 46.50 54.26 -20.37
N LYS A 3 45.57 54.15 -19.42
CA LYS A 3 45.26 52.86 -18.74
C LYS A 3 44.32 52.06 -19.66
N ILE A 4 44.80 50.93 -20.13
CA ILE A 4 44.02 49.94 -20.85
C ILE A 4 43.31 49.11 -19.80
N VAL A 5 41.95 49.20 -19.73
CA VAL A 5 41.14 48.33 -18.90
C VAL A 5 40.82 47.11 -19.77
N LEU A 6 41.43 45.94 -19.44
CA LEU A 6 41.15 44.67 -20.09
C LEU A 6 39.88 44.10 -19.44
N MET A 7 38.76 44.18 -20.16
CA MET A 7 37.49 43.58 -19.73
C MET A 7 37.48 42.12 -20.17
N VAL A 8 37.73 41.23 -19.22
CA VAL A 8 37.59 39.77 -19.44
C VAL A 8 36.12 39.44 -19.41
N MET A 9 35.52 39.28 -20.58
CA MET A 9 34.20 38.66 -20.70
C MET A 9 34.33 37.16 -20.48
N MET A 10 33.94 36.73 -19.28
CA MET A 10 33.78 35.34 -18.97
C MET A 10 32.46 34.84 -19.57
N ALA A 11 32.55 34.23 -20.77
CA ALA A 11 31.41 33.54 -21.36
C ALA A 11 31.05 32.35 -20.49
N MET A 12 29.99 32.49 -19.69
CA MET A 12 29.35 31.34 -19.05
C MET A 12 28.66 30.51 -20.14
N ALA A 13 29.32 29.48 -20.64
CA ALA A 13 28.65 28.44 -21.38
C ALA A 13 27.73 27.68 -20.40
N VAL A 14 26.43 27.97 -20.48
CA VAL A 14 25.42 27.15 -19.81
C VAL A 14 25.37 25.82 -20.57
N LEU A 15 26.13 24.85 -20.09
CA LEU A 15 25.98 23.47 -20.51
C LEU A 15 24.62 22.98 -19.95
N THR A 16 23.58 23.11 -20.77
CA THR A 16 22.34 22.36 -20.54
C THR A 16 22.66 20.89 -20.81
N THR A 17 23.18 20.20 -19.80
CA THR A 17 23.19 18.76 -19.84
C THR A 17 21.73 18.30 -19.77
N ASN A 18 21.16 17.91 -20.88
CA ASN A 18 20.02 17.00 -20.89
C ASN A 18 20.53 15.68 -20.28
N ALA A 19 20.55 15.62 -18.95
CA ALA A 19 20.70 14.38 -18.24
C ALA A 19 19.42 13.59 -18.45
N GLN A 20 19.26 13.03 -19.65
CA GLN A 20 18.39 11.87 -19.83
C GLN A 20 18.99 10.79 -18.94
N SER A 21 18.26 10.48 -17.86
CA SER A 21 18.62 9.38 -16.98
C SER A 21 18.85 8.12 -17.83
N GLU A 22 20.09 7.66 -17.90
CA GLU A 22 20.46 6.37 -18.52
C GLU A 22 19.95 5.16 -17.73
N TYR A 23 19.19 5.39 -16.64
CA TYR A 23 18.55 4.30 -15.94
C TYR A 23 17.46 3.71 -16.83
N PRO A 24 17.52 2.39 -17.12
CA PRO A 24 16.45 1.74 -17.85
C PRO A 24 15.13 2.05 -17.14
N THR A 25 14.26 2.80 -17.80
CA THR A 25 12.94 3.09 -17.28
C THR A 25 12.24 1.75 -17.17
N SER A 26 12.07 1.25 -15.93
CA SER A 26 11.23 0.08 -15.72
C SER A 26 9.88 0.38 -16.38
N LYS A 27 9.43 -0.53 -17.24
CA LYS A 27 8.13 -0.41 -17.91
C LYS A 27 7.04 -0.60 -16.84
N VAL A 28 6.79 0.45 -16.07
CA VAL A 28 5.69 0.45 -15.10
C VAL A 28 4.40 0.71 -15.88
N GLU A 29 3.51 -0.26 -15.88
CA GLU A 29 2.18 -0.12 -16.46
C GLU A 29 1.44 1.03 -15.75
N LYS A 30 0.72 1.85 -16.54
CA LYS A 30 -0.01 3.00 -16.02
C LYS A 30 -1.47 2.66 -15.80
N HIS A 31 -1.98 3.14 -14.67
CA HIS A 31 -3.38 2.95 -14.26
C HIS A 31 -3.89 4.26 -13.68
N ASP A 32 -5.06 4.74 -14.12
CA ASP A 32 -5.66 5.95 -13.54
C ASP A 32 -6.31 5.69 -12.17
N VAL A 33 -6.75 4.46 -11.93
CA VAL A 33 -7.46 4.05 -10.71
C VAL A 33 -6.82 2.82 -10.09
N ALA A 34 -6.73 2.77 -8.76
CA ALA A 34 -6.39 1.58 -8.00
C ALA A 34 -7.48 1.22 -6.98
N ILE A 35 -7.77 -0.08 -6.85
CA ILE A 35 -8.58 -0.62 -5.76
C ILE A 35 -7.63 -1.05 -4.64
N LEU A 36 -7.80 -0.49 -3.45
CA LEU A 36 -7.08 -0.91 -2.24
C LEU A 36 -8.00 -1.81 -1.43
N VAL A 37 -7.68 -3.12 -1.40
CA VAL A 37 -8.43 -4.12 -0.60
C VAL A 37 -7.74 -4.27 0.74
N ILE A 38 -8.36 -3.72 1.81
CA ILE A 38 -7.73 -3.48 3.10
C ILE A 38 -8.11 -4.55 4.11
N ASP A 39 -7.10 -5.21 4.70
CA ASP A 39 -7.18 -6.09 5.88
C ASP A 39 -8.22 -7.22 5.76
N MET A 40 -8.42 -7.77 4.56
CA MET A 40 -9.33 -8.89 4.35
C MET A 40 -8.68 -10.24 4.70
N GLN A 41 -7.97 -10.26 5.84
CA GLN A 41 -7.28 -11.43 6.39
C GLN A 41 -8.18 -12.20 7.36
N ASN A 42 -7.91 -13.49 7.56
CA ASN A 42 -8.73 -14.36 8.41
C ASN A 42 -8.90 -13.82 9.84
N ASP A 43 -7.84 -13.24 10.43
CA ASP A 43 -7.92 -12.69 11.79
C ASP A 43 -8.93 -11.53 11.93
N PHE A 44 -9.25 -10.83 10.84
CA PHE A 44 -10.24 -9.74 10.84
C PHE A 44 -11.60 -10.15 10.26
N VAL A 45 -11.65 -11.17 9.42
CA VAL A 45 -12.82 -11.45 8.57
C VAL A 45 -13.50 -12.77 8.93
N ASP A 46 -12.74 -13.82 9.26
CA ASP A 46 -13.33 -15.09 9.60
C ASP A 46 -13.85 -15.07 11.05
N PRO A 47 -15.01 -15.70 11.35
CA PRO A 47 -15.54 -15.79 12.72
C PRO A 47 -14.58 -16.40 13.77
N LYS A 48 -13.60 -17.22 13.33
CA LYS A 48 -12.57 -17.79 14.19
C LYS A 48 -11.36 -16.86 14.37
N GLY A 49 -11.32 -15.75 13.64
CA GLY A 49 -10.23 -14.77 13.69
C GLY A 49 -10.15 -14.05 15.03
N LYS A 50 -8.94 -13.78 15.49
CA LYS A 50 -8.68 -13.18 16.81
C LYS A 50 -9.27 -11.79 17.00
N LEU A 51 -9.48 -11.08 15.92
CA LEU A 51 -10.00 -9.70 15.87
C LEU A 51 -11.16 -9.58 14.87
N CYS A 52 -11.96 -10.64 14.76
CA CYS A 52 -13.05 -10.72 13.80
C CYS A 52 -13.97 -9.49 13.89
N VAL A 53 -14.19 -8.85 12.76
CA VAL A 53 -15.11 -7.72 12.59
C VAL A 53 -16.45 -8.27 12.15
N ALA A 54 -17.48 -8.02 12.96
CA ALA A 54 -18.83 -8.49 12.67
C ALA A 54 -19.29 -8.01 11.27
N GLY A 55 -19.78 -8.94 10.47
CA GLY A 55 -20.26 -8.66 9.11
C GLY A 55 -19.17 -8.57 8.02
N ALA A 56 -17.88 -8.55 8.38
CA ALA A 56 -16.82 -8.43 7.38
C ALA A 56 -16.85 -9.55 6.34
N LYS A 57 -17.10 -10.81 6.75
CA LYS A 57 -17.16 -11.95 5.83
C LYS A 57 -18.26 -11.82 4.77
N ALA A 58 -19.39 -11.19 5.12
CA ALA A 58 -20.48 -10.95 4.20
C ALA A 58 -20.14 -9.97 3.07
N THR A 59 -19.08 -9.19 3.21
CA THR A 59 -18.62 -8.23 2.18
C THR A 59 -17.81 -8.89 1.05
N VAL A 60 -17.30 -10.10 1.24
CA VAL A 60 -16.43 -10.81 0.27
C VAL A 60 -17.03 -10.86 -1.14
N PRO A 61 -18.32 -11.22 -1.34
CA PRO A 61 -18.89 -11.23 -2.68
C PRO A 61 -18.96 -9.85 -3.35
N ALA A 62 -19.19 -8.79 -2.57
CA ALA A 62 -19.22 -7.41 -3.07
C ALA A 62 -17.80 -6.95 -3.48
N ILE A 63 -16.79 -7.30 -2.69
CA ILE A 63 -15.39 -7.00 -3.00
C ILE A 63 -14.97 -7.72 -4.29
N ASN A 64 -15.32 -8.98 -4.46
CA ASN A 64 -15.04 -9.71 -5.71
C ASN A 64 -15.70 -9.06 -6.94
N LYS A 65 -16.97 -8.59 -6.82
CA LYS A 65 -17.63 -7.84 -7.90
C LYS A 65 -16.90 -6.55 -8.23
N LEU A 66 -16.46 -5.79 -7.21
CA LEU A 66 -15.67 -4.57 -7.38
C LEU A 66 -14.35 -4.86 -8.09
N ILE A 67 -13.62 -5.89 -7.67
CA ILE A 67 -12.35 -6.31 -8.28
C ILE A 67 -12.56 -6.70 -9.73
N ALA A 68 -13.56 -7.54 -10.04
CA ALA A 68 -13.87 -7.96 -11.40
C ALA A 68 -14.21 -6.76 -12.30
N TYR A 69 -15.02 -5.82 -11.80
CA TYR A 69 -15.32 -4.59 -12.50
C TYR A 69 -14.05 -3.75 -12.74
N GLY A 70 -13.24 -3.54 -11.71
CA GLY A 70 -12.01 -2.77 -11.83
C GLY A 70 -11.05 -3.36 -12.86
N ARG A 71 -10.85 -4.68 -12.85
CA ARG A 71 -10.02 -5.37 -13.85
C ARG A 71 -10.55 -5.17 -15.27
N SER A 72 -11.87 -5.19 -15.48
CA SER A 72 -12.49 -4.91 -16.79
C SER A 72 -12.24 -3.48 -17.28
N LYS A 73 -11.84 -2.56 -16.37
CA LYS A 73 -11.51 -1.15 -16.64
C LYS A 73 -10.00 -0.87 -16.57
N ASN A 74 -9.19 -1.87 -16.52
CA ASN A 74 -7.73 -1.75 -16.33
C ASN A 74 -7.35 -0.98 -15.05
N TRP A 75 -8.11 -1.15 -13.97
CA TRP A 75 -7.75 -0.62 -12.65
C TRP A 75 -6.76 -1.55 -11.98
N LYS A 76 -5.81 -0.98 -11.25
CA LYS A 76 -4.86 -1.78 -10.48
C LYS A 76 -5.49 -2.29 -9.19
N VAL A 77 -5.27 -3.55 -8.84
CA VAL A 77 -5.65 -4.11 -7.55
C VAL A 77 -4.43 -4.18 -6.64
N VAL A 78 -4.57 -3.61 -5.44
CA VAL A 78 -3.55 -3.62 -4.39
C VAL A 78 -4.16 -4.23 -3.13
N TRP A 79 -3.60 -5.33 -2.67
CA TRP A 79 -3.99 -6.00 -1.45
C TRP A 79 -3.20 -5.43 -0.28
N ILE A 80 -3.87 -4.75 0.61
CA ILE A 80 -3.27 -4.17 1.82
C ILE A 80 -3.45 -5.18 2.94
N THR A 81 -2.35 -5.72 3.45
CA THR A 81 -2.36 -6.68 4.56
C THR A 81 -1.77 -6.07 5.82
N ARG A 82 -2.34 -6.39 6.96
CA ARG A 82 -1.71 -6.14 8.24
C ARG A 82 -0.68 -7.25 8.49
N ASP A 83 0.56 -6.86 8.71
CA ASP A 83 1.65 -7.81 8.96
C ASP A 83 2.35 -7.45 10.26
N HIS A 84 2.45 -8.43 11.17
CA HIS A 84 3.14 -8.24 12.44
C HIS A 84 4.15 -9.36 12.68
N ARG A 85 5.26 -9.02 13.31
CA ARG A 85 6.25 -10.00 13.77
C ARG A 85 5.69 -10.81 14.93
N THR A 86 6.07 -12.07 15.02
CA THR A 86 5.68 -12.94 16.14
C THR A 86 6.11 -12.41 17.52
N SER A 87 7.18 -11.60 17.57
CA SER A 87 7.65 -10.95 18.79
C SER A 87 6.75 -9.81 19.27
N GLY A 88 5.83 -9.32 18.41
CA GLY A 88 4.99 -8.16 18.73
C GLY A 88 5.75 -6.84 18.85
N VAL A 89 7.04 -6.78 18.47
CA VAL A 89 7.86 -5.56 18.60
C VAL A 89 7.33 -4.38 17.76
N ASP A 90 6.52 -4.66 16.76
CA ASP A 90 5.96 -3.70 15.81
C ASP A 90 4.46 -3.44 15.99
N VAL A 91 3.86 -3.92 17.09
CA VAL A 91 2.43 -3.71 17.34
C VAL A 91 2.15 -2.46 18.16
N ASP A 92 0.92 -1.97 18.10
CA ASP A 92 0.44 -0.90 18.95
C ASP A 92 0.34 -1.38 20.41
N ALA A 93 0.66 -0.52 21.38
CA ALA A 93 0.66 -0.86 22.80
C ALA A 93 -0.59 -1.60 23.29
N PRO A 94 -1.83 -1.23 22.91
CA PRO A 94 -3.03 -1.97 23.30
C PRO A 94 -3.12 -3.39 22.75
N ARG A 95 -2.29 -3.75 21.76
CA ARG A 95 -2.26 -5.07 21.10
C ARG A 95 -1.16 -5.98 21.61
N ILE A 96 -0.19 -5.45 22.39
CA ILE A 96 0.89 -6.25 23.00
C ILE A 96 0.37 -7.50 23.72
N PRO A 97 -0.75 -7.47 24.50
CA PRO A 97 -1.26 -8.65 25.19
C PRO A 97 -1.64 -9.83 24.28
N LEU A 98 -1.73 -9.61 22.97
CA LEU A 98 -1.98 -10.69 21.99
C LEU A 98 -0.70 -11.41 21.54
N PHE A 99 0.49 -10.91 21.93
CA PHE A 99 1.80 -11.39 21.48
C PHE A 99 2.70 -11.90 22.62
N VAL A 100 2.24 -11.84 23.87
CA VAL A 100 3.01 -12.26 25.05
C VAL A 100 2.42 -13.56 25.64
N ASP A 101 3.10 -14.16 26.60
CA ASP A 101 2.65 -15.33 27.33
C ASP A 101 2.32 -16.54 26.43
N GLY A 102 3.17 -16.81 25.45
CA GLY A 102 3.02 -17.92 24.50
C GLY A 102 1.94 -17.72 23.43
N LYS A 103 1.34 -16.53 23.34
CA LYS A 103 0.38 -16.20 22.29
C LYS A 103 1.08 -15.91 20.96
N THR A 104 0.44 -16.32 19.88
CA THR A 104 1.00 -16.25 18.53
C THR A 104 0.71 -14.93 17.79
N GLY A 105 0.13 -13.93 18.47
CA GLY A 105 -0.24 -12.66 17.85
C GLY A 105 -1.39 -12.76 16.86
N TYR A 106 -1.61 -11.72 16.09
CA TYR A 106 -2.59 -11.65 15.00
C TYR A 106 -1.92 -11.16 13.71
N CYS A 107 -2.47 -11.53 12.57
CA CYS A 107 -1.98 -11.14 11.24
C CYS A 107 -0.47 -11.37 11.07
N VAL A 108 0.04 -12.47 11.61
CA VAL A 108 1.44 -12.87 11.43
C VAL A 108 1.57 -13.54 10.06
N PRO A 109 2.50 -13.10 9.20
CA PRO A 109 2.71 -13.71 7.89
C PRO A 109 2.99 -15.22 7.98
N GLY A 110 2.44 -15.97 7.03
CA GLY A 110 2.57 -17.44 7.00
C GLY A 110 1.64 -18.19 7.95
N THR A 111 0.87 -17.50 8.81
CA THR A 111 -0.17 -18.13 9.63
C THR A 111 -1.54 -18.09 8.94
N TRP A 112 -2.46 -18.96 9.38
CA TRP A 112 -3.85 -18.90 8.92
C TRP A 112 -4.48 -17.52 9.16
N GLY A 113 -4.25 -16.90 10.33
CA GLY A 113 -4.79 -15.58 10.66
C GLY A 113 -4.28 -14.46 9.76
N GLY A 114 -3.01 -14.57 9.33
CA GLY A 114 -2.38 -13.61 8.40
C GLY A 114 -2.77 -13.82 6.94
N ALA A 115 -3.31 -14.98 6.57
CA ALA A 115 -3.74 -15.25 5.20
C ALA A 115 -5.03 -14.49 4.86
N LEU A 116 -5.23 -14.19 3.58
CA LEU A 116 -6.51 -13.65 3.09
C LEU A 116 -7.63 -14.66 3.35
N VAL A 117 -8.83 -14.13 3.63
CA VAL A 117 -10.00 -14.96 3.86
C VAL A 117 -10.41 -15.73 2.60
N ASP A 118 -10.94 -16.91 2.79
CA ASP A 118 -11.47 -17.73 1.69
C ASP A 118 -12.47 -16.95 0.84
N GLY A 119 -12.36 -17.14 -0.48
CA GLY A 119 -13.16 -16.44 -1.47
C GLY A 119 -12.50 -15.17 -2.02
N LEU A 120 -11.39 -14.71 -1.45
CA LEU A 120 -10.55 -13.64 -2.02
C LEU A 120 -9.20 -14.20 -2.46
N LYS A 121 -8.84 -13.97 -3.72
CA LYS A 121 -7.61 -14.52 -4.30
C LYS A 121 -6.91 -13.46 -5.15
N PRO A 122 -5.69 -13.05 -4.78
CA PRO A 122 -4.86 -12.22 -5.64
C PRO A 122 -4.53 -12.92 -6.96
N GLU A 123 -4.45 -12.16 -8.03
CA GLU A 123 -3.87 -12.59 -9.29
C GLU A 123 -2.38 -12.22 -9.35
N LYS A 124 -1.67 -12.80 -10.30
CA LYS A 124 -0.22 -12.61 -10.46
C LYS A 124 0.17 -11.14 -10.62
N GLU A 125 -0.69 -10.38 -11.29
CA GLU A 125 -0.46 -8.97 -11.60
C GLU A 125 -0.84 -8.02 -10.46
N ASP A 126 -1.49 -8.52 -9.41
CA ASP A 126 -1.88 -7.72 -8.26
C ASP A 126 -0.65 -7.38 -7.39
N ILE A 127 -0.75 -6.32 -6.62
CA ILE A 127 0.30 -5.89 -5.71
C ILE A 127 -0.09 -6.26 -4.28
N MET A 128 0.81 -6.93 -3.57
CA MET A 128 0.72 -7.10 -2.11
C MET A 128 1.47 -5.96 -1.43
N SER A 129 0.82 -5.25 -0.51
CA SER A 129 1.39 -4.11 0.21
C SER A 129 1.13 -4.25 1.72
N PRO A 130 2.11 -4.71 2.48
CA PRO A 130 1.96 -4.84 3.93
C PRO A 130 1.94 -3.47 4.61
N LYS A 131 1.20 -3.38 5.71
CA LYS A 131 1.17 -2.22 6.62
C LYS A 131 1.24 -2.65 8.08
N TYR A 132 1.67 -1.74 8.94
CA TYR A 132 1.88 -2.00 10.37
C TYR A 132 0.98 -1.14 11.26
N ARG A 133 0.30 -0.15 10.71
CA ARG A 133 -0.61 0.78 11.41
C ARG A 133 -1.96 0.86 10.69
N ASN A 134 -2.84 1.74 11.14
CA ASN A 134 -4.19 1.85 10.56
C ASN A 134 -4.14 2.27 9.09
N SER A 135 -3.47 3.36 8.78
CA SER A 135 -3.32 3.81 7.40
C SER A 135 -2.40 2.90 6.59
N ALA A 136 -2.80 2.63 5.35
CA ALA A 136 -1.97 1.93 4.38
C ALA A 136 -0.80 2.78 3.86
N PHE A 137 -0.86 4.08 4.04
CA PHE A 137 0.20 5.00 3.63
C PHE A 137 1.26 5.21 4.70
N PHE A 138 0.89 5.00 5.99
CA PHE A 138 1.80 5.29 7.09
C PHE A 138 2.99 4.33 7.12
N ASN A 139 4.19 4.88 6.93
CA ASN A 139 5.46 4.15 6.93
C ASN A 139 5.48 2.95 5.97
N THR A 140 4.90 3.14 4.76
CA THR A 140 4.91 2.19 3.66
C THR A 140 5.40 2.87 2.38
N ASN A 141 5.60 2.09 1.33
CA ASN A 141 5.94 2.61 0.01
C ASN A 141 4.70 2.74 -0.92
N LEU A 142 3.48 2.67 -0.37
CA LEU A 142 2.24 2.67 -1.16
C LEU A 142 2.11 3.93 -2.03
N ASP A 143 2.33 5.12 -1.45
CA ASP A 143 2.26 6.39 -2.19
C ASP A 143 3.24 6.42 -3.38
N LEU A 144 4.49 6.00 -3.13
CA LEU A 144 5.49 5.90 -4.19
C LEU A 144 5.03 4.98 -5.33
N MET A 145 4.47 3.81 -5.00
CA MET A 145 4.00 2.85 -6.01
C MET A 145 2.82 3.41 -6.81
N LEU A 146 1.83 4.00 -6.14
CA LEU A 146 0.65 4.58 -6.79
C LEU A 146 1.05 5.73 -7.73
N ARG A 147 1.91 6.64 -7.30
CA ARG A 147 2.44 7.73 -8.14
C ARG A 147 3.24 7.22 -9.33
N ARG A 148 4.06 6.19 -9.14
CA ARG A 148 4.82 5.57 -10.24
C ARG A 148 3.91 4.95 -11.29
N MET A 149 2.80 4.35 -10.88
CA MET A 149 1.76 3.82 -11.77
C MET A 149 0.88 4.91 -12.38
N GLY A 150 0.99 6.17 -11.94
CA GLY A 150 0.17 7.29 -12.43
C GLY A 150 -1.26 7.29 -11.89
N VAL A 151 -1.51 6.59 -10.78
CA VAL A 151 -2.84 6.51 -10.15
C VAL A 151 -3.27 7.90 -9.66
N LYS A 152 -4.48 8.30 -10.00
CA LYS A 152 -5.10 9.57 -9.63
C LYS A 152 -6.27 9.39 -8.66
N THR A 153 -6.83 8.18 -8.61
CA THR A 153 -7.99 7.86 -7.79
C THR A 153 -7.79 6.51 -7.12
N VAL A 154 -8.08 6.43 -5.83
CA VAL A 154 -8.13 5.15 -5.11
C VAL A 154 -9.56 4.82 -4.70
N VAL A 155 -9.94 3.56 -4.87
CA VAL A 155 -11.20 3.00 -4.40
C VAL A 155 -10.88 2.09 -3.22
N LEU A 156 -11.43 2.39 -2.05
CA LEU A 156 -11.13 1.65 -0.82
C LEU A 156 -12.23 0.61 -0.56
N ALA A 157 -11.82 -0.62 -0.31
CA ALA A 157 -12.70 -1.72 0.10
C ALA A 157 -12.04 -2.50 1.24
N GLY A 158 -12.81 -3.18 2.05
CA GLY A 158 -12.28 -4.03 3.13
C GLY A 158 -12.70 -3.59 4.52
N THR A 159 -11.90 -3.96 5.53
CA THR A 159 -12.22 -3.80 6.95
C THR A 159 -11.10 -3.08 7.70
N GLN A 160 -11.38 -2.36 8.79
CA GLN A 160 -12.70 -1.89 9.25
C GLN A 160 -12.79 -0.38 9.08
N TYR A 161 -14.00 0.10 8.78
CA TYR A 161 -14.21 1.50 8.42
C TYR A 161 -13.68 2.49 9.47
N PRO A 162 -14.01 2.37 10.78
CA PRO A 162 -13.60 3.38 11.76
C PRO A 162 -12.09 3.51 11.96
N ASN A 163 -11.30 2.55 11.53
CA ASN A 163 -9.85 2.51 11.73
C ASN A 163 -9.08 2.48 10.40
N CYS A 164 -8.89 1.30 9.84
CA CYS A 164 -7.96 1.11 8.73
C CYS A 164 -8.46 1.75 7.43
N VAL A 165 -9.74 1.61 7.10
CA VAL A 165 -10.30 2.22 5.89
C VAL A 165 -10.31 3.74 6.01
N ARG A 166 -10.82 4.29 7.14
CA ARG A 166 -10.85 5.74 7.38
C ARG A 166 -9.43 6.33 7.46
N GLY A 167 -8.51 5.68 8.18
CA GLY A 167 -7.12 6.15 8.25
C GLY A 167 -6.45 6.20 6.89
N THR A 168 -6.69 5.18 6.06
CA THR A 168 -6.18 5.16 4.68
C THR A 168 -6.84 6.25 3.82
N ALA A 169 -8.16 6.47 3.98
CA ALA A 169 -8.87 7.51 3.23
C ALA A 169 -8.41 8.93 3.57
N ASN A 170 -8.03 9.17 4.83
CA ASN A 170 -7.54 10.48 5.26
C ASN A 170 -6.14 10.81 4.72
N ASP A 171 -5.33 9.79 4.46
CA ASP A 171 -3.95 9.95 4.02
C ASP A 171 -3.80 9.82 2.49
N ALA A 172 -4.89 9.47 1.77
CA ALA A 172 -4.91 9.35 0.31
C ALA A 172 -5.13 10.71 -0.36
#